data_ff1982c2ccf603a8a7dc6611a70ed32b
#
_entry.id   ff1982c2ccf603a8a7dc6611a70ed32b
#
_cell.length_a   1.000
_cell.length_b   1.000
_cell.length_c   1.000
_cell.angle_alpha   90.00
_cell.angle_beta   90.00
_cell.angle_gamma   90.00
#
_symmetry.space_group_name_H-M   'P 1'
#
loop_
_entity.id
_entity.type
_entity.pdbx_description
1 polymer ?
#
loop_
_entity_poly.entity_id
_entity_poly.type
_entity_poly.pdbx_seq_one_letter_code
_entity_poly.pdbx_strand_id
1 'polypeptide(L)'
;MSRNQGQHPVAAIDLGATSGRVVIGELVDGKVELTLVHRFANGPVPLVEFDSGASAQALAWDIDELWSQIRQGLQMAFELRPDIASIGVDSWAVDYALLKEGQRLGQVRHYRDPRNELAVPDLEAKFSRAELFERNGLQFLAFNTIYQLQAEKQEQRLGEADQLLLVPDYINWLLTGQARCEWTNASTTGLLNQRSGTWDEELVGQLGVAGKLAPIIHPGDSVGSLLPELAREFGASNSVQVVAAASHDTASAVAATPLAGKNSAYISCGTWGLVGVELAEPVLTEQAQAAGFTNELGLDGSVRFLKNVTGTFLLSESVSYWNQQAAQASEPEVQLADLLAQAARLPVPLVLIDPQDEAFLAPGRMPVRISEAINKAGGTAPEGRAELIRIVIESLAASFAAQAHEAARLGGFDLEDIHIVGGGSQGELLCQRTADLARVPVVAGPVECTALGNVLVQLRSLPQGADQVDDLRAVVRRSVFLRDYQPVGVLKPA
;
A
#
# COMPACT_ATOMS: atom_id res chain seq x y z
N MET A 1 35.77 15.77 8.94
CA MET A 1 34.73 16.40 8.11
C MET A 1 33.61 16.77 9.04
N SER A 2 33.34 18.07 9.25
CA SER A 2 32.26 18.54 10.13
C SER A 2 30.95 18.13 9.49
N ARG A 3 30.17 17.23 10.13
CA ARG A 3 28.76 17.00 9.80
C ARG A 3 28.07 18.36 9.91
N ASN A 4 27.32 18.74 8.88
CA ASN A 4 26.51 19.95 8.90
C ASN A 4 25.64 19.94 10.16
N GLN A 5 25.86 20.87 11.07
CA GLN A 5 25.06 21.03 12.26
C GLN A 5 23.68 21.54 11.82
N GLY A 6 22.66 20.67 11.79
CA GLY A 6 21.31 21.14 11.58
C GLY A 6 20.28 20.14 11.07
N GLN A 7 20.66 18.94 10.67
CA GLN A 7 19.68 17.97 10.17
C GLN A 7 19.66 16.72 11.03
N HIS A 8 18.55 16.51 11.74
CA HIS A 8 18.34 15.31 12.52
C HIS A 8 17.76 14.21 11.64
N PRO A 9 18.23 12.96 11.80
CA PRO A 9 17.62 11.81 11.15
C PRO A 9 16.21 11.57 11.70
N VAL A 10 15.44 10.82 10.94
CA VAL A 10 14.10 10.36 11.32
C VAL A 10 14.02 8.83 11.22
N ALA A 11 13.13 8.21 11.99
CA ALA A 11 12.84 6.79 11.88
C ALA A 11 11.50 6.58 11.18
N ALA A 12 11.47 5.77 10.14
CA ALA A 12 10.26 5.36 9.45
C ALA A 12 9.95 3.89 9.76
N ILE A 13 8.72 3.62 10.16
CA ILE A 13 8.14 2.29 10.33
C ILE A 13 7.22 2.08 9.13
N ASP A 14 7.60 1.16 8.23
CA ASP A 14 6.86 0.84 7.01
C ASP A 14 6.34 -0.61 7.13
N LEU A 15 5.03 -0.75 7.28
CA LEU A 15 4.34 -2.01 7.50
C LEU A 15 3.58 -2.41 6.22
N GLY A 16 4.16 -3.28 5.42
CA GLY A 16 3.44 -3.89 4.31
C GLY A 16 2.68 -5.15 4.72
N ALA A 17 1.76 -5.63 3.86
CA ALA A 17 0.95 -6.81 4.12
C ALA A 17 1.74 -8.13 4.23
N THR A 18 3.00 -8.17 3.79
CA THR A 18 3.85 -9.38 3.81
C THR A 18 5.15 -9.20 4.57
N SER A 19 5.56 -7.98 4.84
CA SER A 19 6.78 -7.68 5.60
C SER A 19 6.71 -6.27 6.17
N GLY A 20 7.34 -6.07 7.34
CA GLY A 20 7.57 -4.75 7.91
C GLY A 20 9.06 -4.41 7.95
N ARG A 21 9.35 -3.12 8.12
CA ARG A 21 10.73 -2.63 8.27
C ARG A 21 10.79 -1.36 9.09
N VAL A 22 11.93 -1.17 9.74
CA VAL A 22 12.33 0.10 10.36
C VAL A 22 13.53 0.64 9.60
N VAL A 23 13.44 1.90 9.18
CA VAL A 23 14.41 2.58 8.35
C VAL A 23 14.81 3.90 9.01
N ILE A 24 16.09 4.24 9.03
CA ILE A 24 16.56 5.59 9.34
C ILE A 24 16.67 6.36 8.03
N GLY A 25 16.08 7.55 7.98
CA GLY A 25 16.22 8.50 6.88
C GLY A 25 16.93 9.76 7.33
N GLU A 26 17.82 10.26 6.51
CA GLU A 26 18.52 11.52 6.76
C GLU A 26 18.76 12.30 5.47
N LEU A 27 18.83 13.61 5.58
CA LEU A 27 19.15 14.48 4.45
C LEU A 27 20.66 14.82 4.50
N VAL A 28 21.41 14.29 3.50
CA VAL A 28 22.86 14.50 3.37
C VAL A 28 23.13 15.20 2.05
N ASP A 29 23.72 16.36 2.09
CA ASP A 29 24.06 17.17 0.90
C ASP A 29 22.88 17.36 -0.07
N GLY A 30 21.67 17.57 0.47
CA GLY A 30 20.42 17.75 -0.29
C GLY A 30 19.84 16.48 -0.91
N LYS A 31 20.34 15.30 -0.51
CA LYS A 31 19.81 13.98 -0.89
C LYS A 31 19.33 13.24 0.33
N VAL A 32 18.25 12.48 0.20
CA VAL A 32 17.81 11.57 1.25
C VAL A 32 18.58 10.27 1.13
N GLU A 33 19.17 9.84 2.24
CA GLU A 33 19.79 8.54 2.41
C GLU A 33 18.93 7.70 3.34
N LEU A 34 18.70 6.44 2.96
CA LEU A 34 17.95 5.47 3.74
C LEU A 34 18.88 4.38 4.26
N THR A 35 18.79 4.09 5.56
CA THR A 35 19.47 2.95 6.19
C THR A 35 18.43 1.98 6.71
N LEU A 36 18.33 0.80 6.10
CA LEU A 36 17.50 -0.28 6.61
C LEU A 36 18.10 -0.80 7.93
N VAL A 37 17.35 -0.70 9.01
CA VAL A 37 17.78 -1.10 10.35
C VAL A 37 17.28 -2.48 10.69
N HIS A 38 16.00 -2.73 10.44
CA HIS A 38 15.35 -4.00 10.78
C HIS A 38 14.30 -4.35 9.73
N ARG A 39 14.21 -5.63 9.38
CA ARG A 39 13.18 -6.17 8.50
C ARG A 39 12.62 -7.45 9.11
N PHE A 40 11.32 -7.58 9.08
CA PHE A 40 10.59 -8.71 9.67
C PHE A 40 9.44 -9.15 8.76
N ALA A 41 9.02 -10.41 8.92
CA ALA A 41 7.88 -10.95 8.21
C ALA A 41 6.56 -10.41 8.78
N ASN A 42 5.55 -10.31 7.93
CA ASN A 42 4.18 -10.02 8.30
C ASN A 42 3.25 -10.92 7.46
N GLY A 43 2.04 -11.13 7.94
CA GLY A 43 1.04 -11.91 7.21
C GLY A 43 -0.15 -12.30 8.07
N PRO A 44 -1.19 -12.87 7.44
CA PRO A 44 -2.35 -13.36 8.16
C PRO A 44 -2.00 -14.53 9.07
N VAL A 45 -2.58 -14.52 10.26
CA VAL A 45 -2.57 -15.65 11.19
C VAL A 45 -3.99 -16.16 11.41
N PRO A 46 -4.19 -17.44 11.77
CA PRO A 46 -5.51 -17.91 12.19
C PRO A 46 -5.99 -17.11 13.40
N LEU A 47 -7.27 -16.78 13.40
CA LEU A 47 -7.89 -16.14 14.56
C LEU A 47 -7.89 -17.12 15.74
N VAL A 48 -7.37 -16.68 16.88
CA VAL A 48 -7.37 -17.42 18.14
C VAL A 48 -8.27 -16.66 19.12
N GLU A 49 -9.57 -16.75 18.94
CA GLU A 49 -10.54 -16.27 19.93
C GLU A 49 -11.23 -17.47 20.59
N PHE A 50 -11.24 -17.48 21.91
CA PHE A 50 -11.79 -18.56 22.73
C PHE A 50 -13.32 -18.56 22.78
N ASP A 51 -14.02 -17.68 22.01
CA ASP A 51 -15.47 -17.60 22.13
C ASP A 51 -16.20 -17.47 20.78
N SER A 52 -17.17 -18.37 20.66
CA SER A 52 -18.36 -18.34 19.82
C SER A 52 -18.22 -18.20 18.30
N GLY A 53 -18.17 -19.31 17.60
CA GLY A 53 -18.73 -19.42 16.25
C GLY A 53 -17.91 -18.80 15.10
N ALA A 54 -16.68 -18.37 15.36
CA ALA A 54 -15.76 -17.96 14.29
C ALA A 54 -15.52 -19.14 13.35
N SER A 55 -15.61 -18.89 12.05
CA SER A 55 -15.27 -19.87 11.03
C SER A 55 -13.84 -20.38 11.25
N ALA A 56 -13.60 -21.66 10.99
CA ALA A 56 -12.26 -22.25 10.98
C ALA A 56 -11.30 -21.57 9.97
N GLN A 57 -11.79 -20.63 9.18
CA GLN A 57 -11.06 -19.82 8.18
C GLN A 57 -10.90 -18.37 8.59
N ALA A 58 -11.29 -17.97 9.81
CA ALA A 58 -11.16 -16.61 10.28
C ALA A 58 -9.70 -16.20 10.41
N LEU A 59 -9.39 -15.00 9.93
CA LEU A 59 -8.02 -14.47 9.82
C LEU A 59 -7.85 -13.21 10.67
N ALA A 60 -6.66 -13.07 11.25
CA ALA A 60 -6.24 -11.92 12.04
C ALA A 60 -4.81 -11.50 11.70
N TRP A 61 -4.40 -10.34 12.21
CA TRP A 61 -3.02 -9.88 12.28
C TRP A 61 -2.44 -10.19 13.67
N ASP A 62 -1.19 -10.64 13.72
CA ASP A 62 -0.44 -10.73 14.97
C ASP A 62 0.18 -9.37 15.31
N ILE A 63 -0.67 -8.48 15.84
CA ILE A 63 -0.24 -7.12 16.19
C ILE A 63 0.76 -7.12 17.36
N ASP A 64 0.72 -8.12 18.22
CA ASP A 64 1.64 -8.22 19.36
C ASP A 64 3.05 -8.55 18.87
N GLU A 65 3.17 -9.47 17.90
CA GLU A 65 4.44 -9.76 17.25
C GLU A 65 4.92 -8.55 16.44
N LEU A 66 4.05 -7.91 15.65
CA LEU A 66 4.40 -6.69 14.91
C LEU A 66 4.93 -5.60 15.85
N TRP A 67 4.27 -5.37 16.96
CA TRP A 67 4.69 -4.39 17.97
C TRP A 67 6.04 -4.77 18.58
N SER A 68 6.28 -6.05 18.86
CA SER A 68 7.57 -6.56 19.35
C SER A 68 8.69 -6.27 18.34
N GLN A 69 8.47 -6.54 17.06
CA GLN A 69 9.44 -6.30 15.98
C GLN A 69 9.69 -4.80 15.76
N ILE A 70 8.66 -3.96 15.84
CA ILE A 70 8.79 -2.50 15.78
C ILE A 70 9.66 -1.98 16.93
N ARG A 71 9.41 -2.42 18.16
CA ARG A 71 10.21 -2.03 19.34
C ARG A 71 11.68 -2.41 19.16
N GLN A 72 11.94 -3.64 18.72
CA GLN A 72 13.31 -4.09 18.42
C GLN A 72 13.97 -3.20 17.36
N GLY A 73 13.27 -2.91 16.27
CA GLY A 73 13.78 -2.06 15.20
C GLY A 73 14.06 -0.62 15.65
N LEU A 74 13.17 -0.04 16.47
CA LEU A 74 13.38 1.29 17.04
C LEU A 74 14.55 1.32 18.02
N GLN A 75 14.70 0.31 18.87
CA GLN A 75 15.87 0.21 19.75
C GLN A 75 17.16 0.21 18.94
N MET A 76 17.25 -0.63 17.91
CA MET A 76 18.41 -0.68 17.02
C MET A 76 18.64 0.67 16.30
N ALA A 77 17.56 1.36 15.91
CA ALA A 77 17.66 2.66 15.26
C ALA A 77 18.26 3.73 16.18
N PHE A 78 17.80 3.80 17.43
CA PHE A 78 18.33 4.75 18.42
C PHE A 78 19.75 4.39 18.92
N GLU A 79 20.11 3.10 18.94
CA GLU A 79 21.51 2.68 19.17
C GLU A 79 22.45 3.18 18.06
N LEU A 80 22.00 3.14 16.80
CA LEU A 80 22.76 3.65 15.66
C LEU A 80 22.77 5.18 15.58
N ARG A 81 21.64 5.82 15.87
CA ARG A 81 21.43 7.26 15.75
C ARG A 81 20.62 7.78 16.96
N PRO A 82 21.30 8.10 18.07
CA PRO A 82 20.63 8.66 19.27
C PRO A 82 20.00 10.02 19.04
N ASP A 83 20.34 10.69 17.94
CA ASP A 83 19.89 12.02 17.53
C ASP A 83 18.65 12.00 16.61
N ILE A 84 17.97 10.86 16.44
CA ILE A 84 16.69 10.77 15.74
C ILE A 84 15.68 11.73 16.35
N ALA A 85 15.10 12.61 15.52
CA ALA A 85 14.18 13.67 15.95
C ALA A 85 12.71 13.23 15.92
N SER A 86 12.33 12.36 15.00
CA SER A 86 10.96 11.90 14.87
C SER A 86 10.83 10.45 14.43
N ILE A 87 9.63 9.90 14.68
CA ILE A 87 9.18 8.58 14.23
C ILE A 87 7.92 8.80 13.41
N GLY A 88 7.80 8.15 12.25
CA GLY A 88 6.59 8.11 11.41
C GLY A 88 6.18 6.67 11.11
N VAL A 89 4.89 6.43 11.01
CA VAL A 89 4.33 5.10 10.76
C VAL A 89 3.46 5.14 9.51
N ASP A 90 3.68 4.22 8.59
CA ASP A 90 2.76 3.89 7.52
C ASP A 90 2.48 2.39 7.49
N SER A 91 1.34 2.01 6.93
CA SER A 91 0.95 0.60 6.80
C SER A 91 -0.02 0.38 5.64
N TRP A 92 -0.35 -0.89 5.41
CA TRP A 92 -1.52 -1.24 4.61
C TRP A 92 -2.78 -0.57 5.17
N ALA A 93 -3.76 -0.36 4.32
CA ALA A 93 -5.00 0.32 4.66
C ALA A 93 -6.08 -0.63 5.22
N VAL A 94 -7.23 -0.07 5.49
CA VAL A 94 -8.55 -0.65 5.79
C VAL A 94 -8.70 -1.37 7.13
N ASP A 95 -7.65 -1.93 7.71
CA ASP A 95 -7.72 -2.70 8.95
C ASP A 95 -7.55 -1.81 10.19
N TYR A 96 -8.15 -2.20 11.29
CA TYR A 96 -8.24 -1.40 12.51
C TYR A 96 -8.25 -2.24 13.78
N ALA A 97 -7.79 -1.63 14.87
CA ALA A 97 -7.96 -2.12 16.23
C ALA A 97 -9.21 -1.50 16.86
N LEU A 98 -9.99 -2.33 17.58
CA LEU A 98 -11.02 -1.86 18.50
C LEU A 98 -10.43 -1.78 19.91
N LEU A 99 -10.73 -0.71 20.62
CA LEU A 99 -10.27 -0.49 22.00
C LEU A 99 -11.45 -0.35 22.94
N LYS A 100 -11.24 -0.76 24.18
CA LYS A 100 -12.13 -0.55 25.32
C LYS A 100 -11.27 -0.13 26.52
N GLU A 101 -11.57 1.02 27.10
CA GLU A 101 -10.83 1.56 28.26
C GLU A 101 -9.30 1.58 28.04
N GLY A 102 -8.87 1.89 26.79
CA GLY A 102 -7.46 1.91 26.41
C GLY A 102 -6.81 0.52 26.24
N GLN A 103 -7.57 -0.54 26.24
CA GLN A 103 -7.08 -1.90 25.95
C GLN A 103 -7.61 -2.39 24.61
N ARG A 104 -6.78 -3.10 23.83
CA ARG A 104 -7.22 -3.70 22.58
C ARG A 104 -8.28 -4.79 22.85
N LEU A 105 -9.40 -4.71 22.15
CA LEU A 105 -10.51 -5.65 22.23
C LEU A 105 -10.31 -6.80 21.23
N GLY A 106 -9.69 -7.87 21.68
CA GLY A 106 -9.40 -9.05 20.86
C GLY A 106 -8.29 -8.81 19.82
N GLN A 107 -8.20 -9.72 18.85
CA GLN A 107 -7.25 -9.62 17.75
C GLN A 107 -7.74 -8.64 16.67
N VAL A 108 -6.82 -8.01 15.96
CA VAL A 108 -7.11 -7.19 14.77
C VAL A 108 -7.45 -8.13 13.62
N ARG A 109 -8.67 -8.03 13.09
CA ARG A 109 -9.13 -8.86 11.96
C ARG A 109 -8.36 -8.51 10.70
N HIS A 110 -8.08 -9.53 9.90
CA HIS A 110 -7.40 -9.35 8.62
C HIS A 110 -8.41 -9.00 7.53
N TYR A 111 -8.07 -8.10 6.61
CA TYR A 111 -8.98 -7.66 5.54
C TYR A 111 -9.48 -8.80 4.64
N ARG A 112 -8.76 -9.92 4.54
CA ARG A 112 -9.20 -11.13 3.78
C ARG A 112 -10.01 -12.11 4.62
N ASP A 113 -10.49 -11.72 5.82
CA ASP A 113 -11.39 -12.57 6.60
C ASP A 113 -12.70 -12.77 5.81
N PRO A 114 -13.15 -14.02 5.60
CA PRO A 114 -14.36 -14.32 4.81
C PRO A 114 -15.65 -13.66 5.32
N ARG A 115 -15.70 -13.26 6.60
CA ARG A 115 -16.85 -12.56 7.19
C ARG A 115 -17.22 -11.27 6.45
N ASN A 116 -16.21 -10.61 5.84
CA ASN A 116 -16.42 -9.35 5.15
C ASN A 116 -17.35 -9.51 3.94
N GLU A 117 -17.20 -10.58 3.18
CA GLU A 117 -18.09 -10.89 2.05
C GLU A 117 -19.53 -11.17 2.50
N LEU A 118 -19.69 -11.81 3.67
CA LEU A 118 -21.00 -12.10 4.24
C LEU A 118 -21.74 -10.84 4.70
N ALA A 119 -21.02 -9.79 5.03
CA ALA A 119 -21.58 -8.51 5.49
C ALA A 119 -22.04 -7.58 4.35
N VAL A 120 -21.55 -7.81 3.12
CA VAL A 120 -21.85 -6.95 1.95
C VAL A 120 -23.36 -6.80 1.70
N PRO A 121 -24.19 -7.87 1.60
CA PRO A 121 -25.61 -7.74 1.30
C PRO A 121 -26.38 -6.86 2.30
N ASP A 122 -26.05 -6.95 3.59
CA ASP A 122 -26.75 -6.22 4.64
C ASP A 122 -26.44 -4.71 4.59
N LEU A 123 -25.24 -4.32 4.18
CA LEU A 123 -24.92 -2.91 3.97
C LEU A 123 -25.52 -2.39 2.68
N GLU A 124 -25.44 -3.16 1.59
CA GLU A 124 -25.99 -2.79 0.27
C GLU A 124 -27.53 -2.74 0.25
N ALA A 125 -28.21 -3.41 1.17
CA ALA A 125 -29.65 -3.25 1.38
C ALA A 125 -30.04 -1.84 1.90
N LYS A 126 -29.07 -1.09 2.46
CA LYS A 126 -29.27 0.25 3.03
C LYS A 126 -28.70 1.35 2.14
N PHE A 127 -27.57 1.10 1.54
CA PHE A 127 -26.88 2.02 0.66
C PHE A 127 -26.46 1.27 -0.61
N SER A 128 -26.98 1.69 -1.75
CA SER A 128 -26.52 1.12 -3.02
C SER A 128 -25.06 1.43 -3.27
N ARG A 129 -24.38 0.62 -4.08
CA ARG A 129 -22.97 0.90 -4.48
C ARG A 129 -22.80 2.26 -5.13
N ALA A 130 -23.82 2.74 -5.85
CA ALA A 130 -23.80 4.07 -6.47
C ALA A 130 -23.81 5.19 -5.42
N GLU A 131 -24.69 5.07 -4.40
CA GLU A 131 -24.74 6.04 -3.29
C GLU A 131 -23.44 6.03 -2.47
N LEU A 132 -22.86 4.85 -2.22
CA LEU A 132 -21.58 4.77 -1.53
C LEU A 132 -20.48 5.43 -2.34
N PHE A 133 -20.41 5.17 -3.65
CA PHE A 133 -19.40 5.77 -4.53
C PHE A 133 -19.56 7.29 -4.63
N GLU A 134 -20.77 7.81 -4.71
CA GLU A 134 -21.02 9.26 -4.73
C GLU A 134 -20.50 9.95 -3.46
N ARG A 135 -20.56 9.27 -2.30
CA ARG A 135 -20.10 9.77 -1.00
C ARG A 135 -18.61 9.61 -0.79
N ASN A 136 -18.12 8.38 -0.89
CA ASN A 136 -16.76 8.00 -0.51
C ASN A 136 -15.81 7.79 -1.69
N GLY A 137 -16.33 7.69 -2.92
CA GLY A 137 -15.51 7.55 -4.14
C GLY A 137 -14.71 6.27 -4.26
N LEU A 138 -14.95 5.27 -3.42
CA LEU A 138 -14.09 4.09 -3.35
C LEU A 138 -14.52 2.99 -4.33
N GLN A 139 -13.53 2.32 -4.91
CA GLN A 139 -13.72 1.03 -5.58
C GLN A 139 -14.40 0.05 -4.61
N PHE A 140 -15.42 -0.65 -5.10
CA PHE A 140 -16.01 -1.73 -4.30
C PHE A 140 -15.02 -2.86 -4.11
N LEU A 141 -14.70 -3.11 -2.85
CA LEU A 141 -13.93 -4.26 -2.39
C LEU A 141 -14.53 -4.71 -1.05
N ALA A 142 -14.93 -5.96 -0.94
CA ALA A 142 -15.58 -6.49 0.27
C ALA A 142 -14.74 -6.29 1.54
N PHE A 143 -13.45 -6.08 1.39
CA PHE A 143 -12.54 -5.83 2.48
C PHE A 143 -12.41 -4.36 2.92
N ASN A 144 -13.08 -3.40 2.25
CA ASN A 144 -13.08 -2.00 2.74
C ASN A 144 -13.64 -1.95 4.16
N THR A 145 -13.11 -1.04 4.97
CA THR A 145 -13.43 -0.92 6.41
C THR A 145 -14.93 -0.85 6.66
N ILE A 146 -15.69 -0.19 5.79
CA ILE A 146 -17.15 -0.06 5.91
C ILE A 146 -17.85 -1.44 5.97
N TYR A 147 -17.40 -2.43 5.18
CA TYR A 147 -17.94 -3.80 5.20
C TYR A 147 -17.43 -4.59 6.40
N GLN A 148 -16.17 -4.40 6.78
CA GLN A 148 -15.61 -4.99 7.99
C GLN A 148 -16.40 -4.53 9.23
N LEU A 149 -16.75 -3.24 9.31
CA LEU A 149 -17.56 -2.69 10.41
C LEU A 149 -19.01 -3.21 10.40
N GLN A 150 -19.57 -3.46 9.24
CA GLN A 150 -20.88 -4.13 9.16
C GLN A 150 -20.78 -5.57 9.72
N ALA A 151 -19.70 -6.29 9.44
CA ALA A 151 -19.44 -7.61 10.03
C ALA A 151 -19.26 -7.53 11.58
N GLU A 152 -18.47 -6.55 12.07
CA GLU A 152 -18.33 -6.31 13.52
C GLU A 152 -19.66 -6.02 14.21
N LYS A 153 -20.56 -5.29 13.52
CA LYS A 153 -21.90 -4.99 14.02
C LYS A 153 -22.77 -6.25 14.12
N GLN A 154 -22.67 -7.14 13.14
CA GLN A 154 -23.36 -8.43 13.17
C GLN A 154 -22.86 -9.32 14.32
N GLU A 155 -21.55 -9.30 14.58
CA GLU A 155 -20.91 -10.00 15.70
C GLU A 155 -21.07 -9.29 17.06
N GLN A 156 -21.75 -8.13 17.10
CA GLN A 156 -21.99 -7.28 18.27
C GLN A 156 -20.75 -6.70 18.97
N ARG A 157 -19.56 -6.85 18.39
CA ARG A 157 -18.28 -6.38 18.97
C ARG A 157 -18.18 -4.85 19.03
N LEU A 158 -18.78 -4.14 18.08
CA LEU A 158 -18.79 -2.67 18.09
C LEU A 158 -19.45 -2.06 19.33
N GLY A 159 -20.43 -2.75 19.91
CA GLY A 159 -21.11 -2.31 21.13
C GLY A 159 -20.19 -2.27 22.35
N GLU A 160 -19.15 -3.07 22.37
CA GLU A 160 -18.19 -3.17 23.46
C GLU A 160 -17.05 -2.15 23.36
N ALA A 161 -16.71 -1.74 22.13
CA ALA A 161 -15.61 -0.81 21.89
C ALA A 161 -16.02 0.64 22.19
N ASP A 162 -15.10 1.41 22.73
CA ASP A 162 -15.23 2.86 22.92
C ASP A 162 -14.40 3.66 21.89
N GLN A 163 -13.42 3.01 21.23
CA GLN A 163 -12.56 3.62 20.23
C GLN A 163 -12.20 2.66 19.10
N LEU A 164 -11.98 3.21 17.90
CA LEU A 164 -11.48 2.55 16.71
C LEU A 164 -10.27 3.31 16.20
N LEU A 165 -9.16 2.60 15.95
CA LEU A 165 -7.94 3.16 15.35
C LEU A 165 -7.49 2.28 14.19
N LEU A 166 -7.23 2.88 13.03
CA LEU A 166 -6.60 2.16 11.92
C LEU A 166 -5.21 1.65 12.33
N VAL A 167 -4.71 0.63 11.68
CA VAL A 167 -3.46 -0.03 12.12
C VAL A 167 -2.31 0.96 12.37
N PRO A 168 -1.95 1.89 11.46
CA PRO A 168 -0.86 2.82 11.73
C PRO A 168 -1.20 3.81 12.84
N ASP A 169 -2.46 4.21 12.96
CA ASP A 169 -2.93 5.08 14.03
C ASP A 169 -2.89 4.37 15.39
N TYR A 170 -3.14 3.06 15.41
CA TYR A 170 -3.00 2.24 16.61
C TYR A 170 -1.52 2.13 17.04
N ILE A 171 -0.59 1.95 16.09
CA ILE A 171 0.84 1.98 16.40
C ILE A 171 1.27 3.36 16.89
N ASN A 172 0.79 4.44 16.28
CA ASN A 172 1.02 5.81 16.74
C ASN A 172 0.47 6.02 18.17
N TRP A 173 -0.69 5.45 18.47
CA TRP A 173 -1.27 5.48 19.82
C TRP A 173 -0.40 4.70 20.82
N LEU A 174 0.13 3.52 20.45
CA LEU A 174 1.06 2.78 21.31
C LEU A 174 2.35 3.57 21.60
N LEU A 175 2.81 4.39 20.64
CA LEU A 175 3.99 5.24 20.80
C LEU A 175 3.74 6.47 21.66
N THR A 176 2.53 7.04 21.63
CA THR A 176 2.26 8.39 22.18
C THR A 176 1.15 8.47 23.21
N GLY A 177 0.27 7.46 23.30
CA GLY A 177 -0.98 7.52 24.04
C GLY A 177 -2.04 8.46 23.41
N GLN A 178 -1.78 9.06 22.25
CA GLN A 178 -2.69 10.00 21.57
C GLN A 178 -3.45 9.32 20.46
N ALA A 179 -4.77 9.33 20.51
CA ALA A 179 -5.62 8.82 19.45
C ALA A 179 -5.82 9.90 18.38
N ARG A 180 -5.36 9.60 17.18
CA ARG A 180 -5.55 10.41 15.97
C ARG A 180 -5.88 9.47 14.81
N CYS A 181 -6.48 10.00 13.76
CA CYS A 181 -6.71 9.26 12.52
C CYS A 181 -6.10 10.04 11.36
N GLU A 182 -5.15 9.44 10.66
CA GLU A 182 -4.45 10.13 9.60
C GLU A 182 -5.29 10.13 8.31
N TRP A 183 -5.35 11.28 7.65
CA TRP A 183 -6.16 11.66 6.52
C TRP A 183 -6.10 10.68 5.33
N THR A 184 -4.91 10.26 4.92
CA THR A 184 -4.75 9.40 3.73
C THR A 184 -5.30 8.01 3.98
N ASN A 185 -5.11 7.48 5.20
CA ASN A 185 -5.64 6.19 5.59
C ASN A 185 -7.14 6.28 5.94
N ALA A 186 -7.59 7.36 6.58
CA ALA A 186 -9.02 7.60 6.82
C ALA A 186 -9.84 7.53 5.53
N SER A 187 -9.28 8.01 4.40
CA SER A 187 -9.96 8.03 3.10
C SER A 187 -10.21 6.64 2.52
N THR A 188 -9.51 5.60 3.00
CA THR A 188 -9.68 4.21 2.52
C THR A 188 -10.82 3.47 3.21
N THR A 189 -11.37 4.05 4.28
CA THR A 189 -12.33 3.37 5.16
C THR A 189 -13.72 3.19 4.57
N GLY A 190 -14.09 4.02 3.61
CA GLY A 190 -15.46 4.14 3.12
C GLY A 190 -16.37 4.98 4.02
N LEU A 191 -15.85 5.52 5.13
CA LEU A 191 -16.58 6.37 6.08
C LEU A 191 -16.35 7.86 5.87
N LEU A 192 -15.33 8.23 5.10
CA LEU A 192 -15.00 9.62 4.81
C LEU A 192 -15.74 10.08 3.56
N ASN A 193 -16.36 11.25 3.63
CA ASN A 193 -17.00 11.88 2.48
C ASN A 193 -15.95 12.63 1.66
N GLN A 194 -15.77 12.23 0.41
CA GLN A 194 -14.71 12.75 -0.47
C GLN A 194 -14.84 14.26 -0.79
N ARG A 195 -16.05 14.80 -0.76
CA ARG A 195 -16.27 16.22 -1.05
C ARG A 195 -15.97 17.13 0.14
N SER A 196 -16.32 16.69 1.34
CA SER A 196 -16.09 17.47 2.57
C SER A 196 -14.74 17.18 3.21
N GLY A 197 -14.14 16.03 2.93
CA GLY A 197 -12.92 15.55 3.60
C GLY A 197 -13.13 15.23 5.09
N THR A 198 -14.37 14.97 5.51
CA THR A 198 -14.74 14.65 6.89
C THR A 198 -15.50 13.34 6.96
N TRP A 199 -15.65 12.80 8.17
CA TRP A 199 -16.48 11.61 8.38
C TRP A 199 -17.91 11.85 7.89
N ASP A 200 -18.48 10.92 7.13
CA ASP A 200 -19.88 10.94 6.71
C ASP A 200 -20.76 10.53 7.89
N GLU A 201 -21.48 11.51 8.46
CA GLU A 201 -22.28 11.33 9.69
C GLU A 201 -23.34 10.24 9.55
N GLU A 202 -23.94 10.08 8.37
CA GLU A 202 -24.97 9.08 8.12
C GLU A 202 -24.37 7.67 8.10
N LEU A 203 -23.26 7.47 7.38
CA LEU A 203 -22.56 6.18 7.33
C LEU A 203 -22.01 5.79 8.71
N VAL A 204 -21.39 6.74 9.40
CA VAL A 204 -20.86 6.58 10.77
C VAL A 204 -21.98 6.21 11.75
N GLY A 205 -23.10 6.91 11.67
CA GLY A 205 -24.30 6.65 12.51
C GLY A 205 -24.91 5.28 12.21
N GLN A 206 -25.06 4.94 10.92
CA GLN A 206 -25.64 3.68 10.47
C GLN A 206 -24.82 2.46 10.95
N LEU A 207 -23.49 2.57 10.95
CA LEU A 207 -22.61 1.51 11.44
C LEU A 207 -22.45 1.47 12.96
N GLY A 208 -22.86 2.53 13.66
CA GLY A 208 -22.77 2.59 15.13
C GLY A 208 -21.35 2.91 15.62
N VAL A 209 -20.54 3.60 14.81
CA VAL A 209 -19.18 4.03 15.17
C VAL A 209 -19.10 5.52 15.52
N ALA A 210 -20.23 6.21 15.63
CA ALA A 210 -20.28 7.58 16.11
C ALA A 210 -19.62 7.70 17.50
N GLY A 211 -18.72 8.66 17.65
CA GLY A 211 -17.95 8.88 18.89
C GLY A 211 -16.81 7.88 19.13
N LYS A 212 -16.58 6.91 18.21
CA LYS A 212 -15.47 5.93 18.30
C LYS A 212 -14.29 6.29 17.39
N LEU A 213 -14.54 7.09 16.36
CA LEU A 213 -13.51 7.53 15.42
C LEU A 213 -12.67 8.66 16.03
N ALA A 214 -11.35 8.56 15.88
CA ALA A 214 -10.44 9.60 16.36
C ALA A 214 -10.49 10.86 15.46
N PRO A 215 -10.08 12.03 15.99
CA PRO A 215 -9.96 13.25 15.20
C PRO A 215 -8.99 13.07 14.02
N ILE A 216 -9.37 13.58 12.85
CA ILE A 216 -8.54 13.53 11.65
C ILE A 216 -7.39 14.53 11.79
N ILE A 217 -6.18 14.06 11.39
CA ILE A 217 -4.96 14.87 11.25
C ILE A 217 -4.39 14.67 9.84
N HIS A 218 -3.53 15.59 9.41
CA HIS A 218 -2.92 15.54 8.08
C HIS A 218 -1.46 15.05 8.13
N PRO A 219 -0.94 14.54 7.01
CA PRO A 219 0.49 14.22 6.92
C PRO A 219 1.36 15.43 7.28
N GLY A 220 2.34 15.20 8.14
CA GLY A 220 3.22 16.24 8.69
C GLY A 220 2.76 16.79 10.05
N ASP A 221 1.52 16.56 10.46
CA ASP A 221 1.06 16.98 11.78
C ASP A 221 1.73 16.16 12.90
N SER A 222 1.89 16.76 14.07
CA SER A 222 2.35 16.03 15.26
C SER A 222 1.24 15.17 15.82
N VAL A 223 1.51 13.87 15.96
CA VAL A 223 0.64 12.96 16.73
C VAL A 223 0.84 13.20 18.23
N GLY A 224 2.09 13.39 18.66
CA GLY A 224 2.48 13.60 20.04
C GLY A 224 3.95 13.30 20.29
N SER A 225 4.37 13.41 21.54
CA SER A 225 5.72 13.01 21.97
C SER A 225 5.76 11.51 22.25
N LEU A 226 6.92 10.90 21.99
CA LEU A 226 7.18 9.51 22.37
C LEU A 226 6.98 9.34 23.88
N LEU A 227 6.29 8.27 24.29
CA LEU A 227 6.04 7.98 25.70
C LEU A 227 7.37 7.87 26.48
N PRO A 228 7.48 8.43 27.70
CA PRO A 228 8.73 8.42 28.48
C PRO A 228 9.29 7.04 28.78
N GLU A 229 8.43 6.04 28.94
CA GLU A 229 8.82 4.65 29.14
C GLU A 229 9.47 4.06 27.88
N LEU A 230 8.94 4.34 26.70
CA LEU A 230 9.51 3.91 25.42
C LEU A 230 10.80 4.69 25.11
N ALA A 231 10.85 5.98 25.41
CA ALA A 231 12.08 6.76 25.25
C ALA A 231 13.21 6.18 26.10
N ARG A 232 12.95 5.78 27.33
CA ARG A 232 13.93 5.09 28.18
C ARG A 232 14.33 3.72 27.67
N GLU A 233 13.37 2.96 27.18
CA GLU A 233 13.59 1.63 26.60
C GLU A 233 14.50 1.69 25.36
N PHE A 234 14.24 2.64 24.46
CA PHE A 234 15.00 2.79 23.22
C PHE A 234 16.30 3.57 23.39
N GLY A 235 16.56 4.15 24.54
CA GLY A 235 17.70 5.06 24.74
C GLY A 235 17.52 6.39 23.98
N ALA A 236 16.27 6.76 23.69
CA ALA A 236 15.91 7.96 22.94
C ALA A 236 15.82 9.21 23.85
N SER A 237 15.92 10.39 23.24
CA SER A 237 15.61 11.65 23.92
C SER A 237 14.09 11.76 24.19
N ASN A 238 13.72 12.38 25.32
CA ASN A 238 12.31 12.69 25.62
C ASN A 238 11.70 13.74 24.66
N SER A 239 12.48 14.33 23.77
CA SER A 239 11.99 15.30 22.77
C SER A 239 11.60 14.68 21.44
N VAL A 240 11.75 13.36 21.26
CA VAL A 240 11.36 12.66 20.04
C VAL A 240 9.86 12.82 19.81
N GLN A 241 9.50 13.28 18.61
CA GLN A 241 8.11 13.43 18.19
C GLN A 241 7.66 12.25 17.35
N VAL A 242 6.39 11.89 17.47
CA VAL A 242 5.73 11.02 16.47
C VAL A 242 4.99 11.93 15.50
N VAL A 243 5.33 11.84 14.24
CA VAL A 243 4.79 12.66 13.16
C VAL A 243 3.90 11.79 12.28
N ALA A 244 2.73 12.27 11.93
CA ALA A 244 1.86 11.61 10.98
C ALA A 244 2.56 11.57 9.62
N ALA A 245 2.98 10.39 9.17
CA ALA A 245 3.36 10.17 7.78
C ALA A 245 2.09 10.22 6.90
N ALA A 246 2.20 10.10 5.58
CA ALA A 246 1.06 9.70 4.76
C ALA A 246 0.82 8.21 5.04
N SER A 247 -0.01 7.91 6.04
CA SER A 247 0.03 6.63 6.75
C SER A 247 -0.56 5.43 6.00
N HIS A 248 -1.26 5.66 4.87
CA HIS A 248 -1.48 4.62 3.88
C HIS A 248 -0.19 4.41 3.06
N ASP A 249 0.41 3.23 3.09
CA ASP A 249 1.67 2.89 2.42
C ASP A 249 1.75 3.40 0.96
N THR A 250 0.64 3.27 0.23
CA THR A 250 0.54 3.79 -1.13
C THR A 250 0.54 5.32 -1.18
N ALA A 251 0.00 6.02 -0.18
CA ALA A 251 0.06 7.48 -0.13
C ALA A 251 1.50 7.96 0.07
N SER A 252 2.23 7.31 0.98
CA SER A 252 3.67 7.52 1.14
C SER A 252 4.43 7.20 -0.15
N ALA A 253 4.15 6.09 -0.81
CA ALA A 253 4.78 5.74 -2.08
C ALA A 253 4.52 6.80 -3.17
N VAL A 254 3.30 7.29 -3.31
CA VAL A 254 2.96 8.32 -4.31
C VAL A 254 3.61 9.65 -3.99
N ALA A 255 3.71 10.03 -2.71
CA ALA A 255 4.43 11.24 -2.28
C ALA A 255 5.89 11.23 -2.72
N ALA A 256 6.55 10.06 -2.71
CA ALA A 256 7.92 9.87 -3.17
C ALA A 256 8.05 9.42 -4.63
N THR A 257 6.95 9.25 -5.36
CA THR A 257 7.03 8.96 -6.79
C THR A 257 7.52 10.19 -7.54
N PRO A 258 8.60 10.10 -8.32
CA PRO A 258 9.22 11.27 -8.96
C PRO A 258 8.47 11.73 -10.23
N LEU A 259 7.14 11.89 -10.17
CA LEU A 259 6.30 12.27 -11.30
C LEU A 259 6.88 13.49 -12.02
N ALA A 260 6.94 13.43 -13.35
CA ALA A 260 7.53 14.47 -14.16
C ALA A 260 6.59 15.66 -14.36
N GLY A 261 5.29 15.43 -14.37
CA GLY A 261 4.27 16.43 -14.62
C GLY A 261 2.89 16.04 -14.12
N LYS A 262 1.89 16.85 -14.48
CA LYS A 262 0.50 16.61 -14.11
C LYS A 262 -0.17 15.51 -14.95
N ASN A 263 0.41 15.20 -16.11
CA ASN A 263 -0.10 14.19 -17.06
C ASN A 263 0.60 12.83 -16.89
N SER A 264 1.23 12.62 -15.73
CA SER A 264 1.92 11.38 -15.38
C SER A 264 1.00 10.42 -14.66
N ALA A 265 1.12 9.13 -14.95
CA ALA A 265 0.55 8.07 -14.14
C ALA A 265 1.62 7.44 -13.24
N TYR A 266 1.18 6.85 -12.15
CA TYR A 266 2.03 6.02 -11.29
C TYR A 266 1.52 4.58 -11.20
N ILE A 267 2.44 3.67 -10.93
CA ILE A 267 2.15 2.28 -10.59
C ILE A 267 2.97 1.94 -9.35
N SER A 268 2.32 1.92 -8.20
CA SER A 268 2.91 1.36 -6.99
C SER A 268 2.81 -0.16 -7.09
N CYS A 269 3.92 -0.81 -7.43
CA CYS A 269 3.95 -2.22 -7.78
C CYS A 269 4.66 -3.07 -6.72
N GLY A 270 3.87 -3.70 -5.89
CA GLY A 270 4.26 -4.74 -4.94
C GLY A 270 3.45 -6.02 -5.19
N THR A 271 2.96 -6.66 -4.14
CA THR A 271 2.00 -7.78 -4.21
C THR A 271 0.75 -7.37 -5.00
N TRP A 272 0.22 -6.19 -4.71
CA TRP A 272 -0.77 -5.46 -5.51
C TRP A 272 -0.07 -4.50 -6.46
N GLY A 273 -0.75 -4.13 -7.53
CA GLY A 273 -0.41 -3.01 -8.39
C GLY A 273 -1.48 -1.92 -8.23
N LEU A 274 -1.10 -0.76 -7.72
CA LEU A 274 -2.00 0.38 -7.62
C LEU A 274 -1.67 1.34 -8.76
N VAL A 275 -2.52 1.32 -9.79
CA VAL A 275 -2.33 2.08 -11.03
C VAL A 275 -3.21 3.32 -10.98
N GLY A 276 -2.63 4.51 -11.06
CA GLY A 276 -3.41 5.73 -10.92
C GLY A 276 -2.70 7.00 -11.35
N VAL A 277 -3.39 8.10 -11.10
CA VAL A 277 -2.95 9.47 -11.35
C VAL A 277 -3.23 10.34 -10.13
N GLU A 278 -2.54 11.46 -9.99
CA GLU A 278 -2.88 12.46 -8.98
C GLU A 278 -3.73 13.57 -9.59
N LEU A 279 -4.81 13.88 -8.92
CA LEU A 279 -5.77 14.92 -9.31
C LEU A 279 -5.95 15.94 -8.18
N ALA A 280 -6.45 17.13 -8.52
CA ALA A 280 -6.83 18.12 -7.52
C ALA A 280 -8.21 17.85 -6.89
N GLU A 281 -9.08 17.16 -7.64
CA GLU A 281 -10.46 16.89 -7.24
C GLU A 281 -10.82 15.43 -7.49
N PRO A 282 -11.75 14.83 -6.71
CA PRO A 282 -12.18 13.46 -6.91
C PRO A 282 -13.05 13.29 -8.17
N VAL A 283 -12.91 12.14 -8.83
CA VAL A 283 -13.74 11.74 -9.99
C VAL A 283 -14.85 10.81 -9.51
N LEU A 284 -16.03 11.41 -9.24
CA LEU A 284 -17.20 10.71 -8.68
C LEU A 284 -18.27 10.44 -9.76
N THR A 285 -17.85 10.02 -10.95
CA THR A 285 -18.74 9.75 -12.09
C THR A 285 -19.13 8.26 -12.14
N GLU A 286 -20.31 7.97 -12.73
CA GLU A 286 -20.72 6.58 -13.00
C GLU A 286 -19.70 5.82 -13.85
N GLN A 287 -19.01 6.51 -14.75
CA GLN A 287 -17.95 5.90 -15.57
C GLN A 287 -16.74 5.48 -14.74
N ALA A 288 -16.31 6.30 -13.77
CA ALA A 288 -15.22 5.98 -12.86
C ALA A 288 -15.60 4.79 -11.96
N GLN A 289 -16.83 4.78 -11.45
CA GLN A 289 -17.36 3.66 -10.67
C GLN A 289 -17.41 2.36 -11.50
N ALA A 290 -17.98 2.40 -12.69
CA ALA A 290 -18.08 1.24 -13.57
C ALA A 290 -16.72 0.68 -14.00
N ALA A 291 -15.72 1.55 -14.15
CA ALA A 291 -14.34 1.18 -14.44
C ALA A 291 -13.60 0.65 -13.20
N GLY A 292 -14.19 0.73 -12.00
CA GLY A 292 -13.64 0.22 -10.75
C GLY A 292 -12.48 1.06 -10.24
N PHE A 293 -12.51 2.38 -10.42
CA PHE A 293 -11.54 3.31 -9.83
C PHE A 293 -11.95 3.75 -8.43
N THR A 294 -10.96 4.12 -7.63
CA THR A 294 -11.10 4.64 -6.28
C THR A 294 -10.50 6.04 -6.20
N ASN A 295 -11.06 6.88 -5.33
CA ASN A 295 -10.54 8.19 -4.98
C ASN A 295 -10.02 8.11 -3.54
N GLU A 296 -8.73 8.20 -3.35
CA GLU A 296 -8.11 8.19 -2.04
C GLU A 296 -7.33 9.48 -1.84
N LEU A 297 -7.38 10.03 -0.63
CA LEU A 297 -6.70 11.29 -0.35
C LEU A 297 -5.18 11.09 -0.30
N GLY A 298 -4.48 12.05 -0.86
CA GLY A 298 -3.03 12.08 -0.94
C GLY A 298 -2.41 13.18 -0.10
N LEU A 299 -1.11 13.40 -0.30
CA LEU A 299 -0.38 14.48 0.33
C LEU A 299 -0.87 15.84 -0.20
N ASP A 300 -0.84 16.86 0.68
CA ASP A 300 -1.14 18.26 0.34
C ASP A 300 -2.54 18.46 -0.29
N GLY A 301 -3.50 17.61 0.08
CA GLY A 301 -4.89 17.69 -0.41
C GLY A 301 -5.10 17.13 -1.82
N SER A 302 -4.12 16.46 -2.41
CA SER A 302 -4.30 15.75 -3.68
C SER A 302 -5.23 14.55 -3.54
N VAL A 303 -5.82 14.13 -4.65
CA VAL A 303 -6.59 12.90 -4.77
C VAL A 303 -5.78 11.88 -5.57
N ARG A 304 -5.52 10.74 -5.00
CA ARG A 304 -4.98 9.58 -5.68
C ARG A 304 -6.14 8.84 -6.36
N PHE A 305 -6.37 9.15 -7.63
CA PHE A 305 -7.37 8.47 -8.44
C PHE A 305 -6.74 7.22 -9.04
N LEU A 306 -7.05 6.05 -8.50
CA LEU A 306 -6.35 4.81 -8.81
C LEU A 306 -7.30 3.61 -8.91
N LYS A 307 -6.76 2.51 -9.41
CA LYS A 307 -7.40 1.20 -9.38
C LYS A 307 -6.45 0.17 -8.79
N ASN A 308 -6.96 -0.62 -7.84
CA ASN A 308 -6.26 -1.79 -7.34
C ASN A 308 -6.33 -2.90 -8.38
N VAL A 309 -5.19 -3.38 -8.81
CA VAL A 309 -5.04 -4.51 -9.73
C VAL A 309 -4.05 -5.52 -9.15
N THR A 310 -4.01 -6.71 -9.69
CA THR A 310 -3.00 -7.70 -9.30
C THR A 310 -1.61 -7.21 -9.69
N GLY A 311 -0.67 -7.24 -8.75
CA GLY A 311 0.73 -6.92 -8.97
C GLY A 311 1.60 -8.18 -9.13
N THR A 312 2.72 -8.23 -8.42
CA THR A 312 3.66 -9.37 -8.51
C THR A 312 3.18 -10.63 -7.79
N PHE A 313 1.98 -10.62 -7.20
CA PHE A 313 1.40 -11.77 -6.49
C PHE A 313 1.39 -13.05 -7.33
N LEU A 314 1.02 -12.97 -8.62
CA LEU A 314 1.00 -14.12 -9.51
C LEU A 314 2.39 -14.76 -9.68
N LEU A 315 3.44 -13.93 -9.70
CA LEU A 315 4.83 -14.39 -9.80
C LEU A 315 5.28 -15.06 -8.51
N SER A 316 5.06 -14.39 -7.36
CA SER A 316 5.49 -14.90 -6.05
C SER A 316 4.77 -16.19 -5.67
N GLU A 317 3.46 -16.29 -5.90
CA GLU A 317 2.68 -17.51 -5.66
C GLU A 317 3.09 -18.65 -6.59
N SER A 318 3.43 -18.35 -7.84
CA SER A 318 3.92 -19.38 -8.76
C SER A 318 5.27 -19.94 -8.31
N VAL A 319 6.19 -19.08 -7.91
CA VAL A 319 7.50 -19.51 -7.39
C VAL A 319 7.35 -20.26 -6.06
N SER A 320 6.52 -19.78 -5.15
CA SER A 320 6.21 -20.45 -3.88
C SER A 320 5.68 -21.87 -4.12
N TYR A 321 4.74 -22.02 -5.03
CA TYR A 321 4.20 -23.34 -5.39
C TYR A 321 5.28 -24.29 -5.94
N TRP A 322 6.14 -23.80 -6.83
CA TRP A 322 7.23 -24.61 -7.37
C TRP A 322 8.28 -24.95 -6.31
N ASN A 323 8.57 -24.06 -5.38
CA ASN A 323 9.52 -24.32 -4.28
C ASN A 323 8.97 -25.33 -3.27
N GLN A 324 7.65 -25.33 -3.01
CA GLN A 324 7.03 -26.38 -2.22
C GLN A 324 7.16 -27.76 -2.90
N GLN A 325 7.02 -27.85 -4.21
CA GLN A 325 7.20 -29.08 -4.96
C GLN A 325 8.68 -29.51 -4.98
N ALA A 326 9.61 -28.57 -5.21
CA ALA A 326 11.04 -28.83 -5.20
C ALA A 326 11.50 -29.35 -3.84
N ALA A 327 11.03 -28.78 -2.73
CA ALA A 327 11.34 -29.26 -1.38
C ALA A 327 10.85 -30.69 -1.15
N GLN A 328 9.63 -31.06 -1.63
CA GLN A 328 9.12 -32.43 -1.54
C GLN A 328 9.94 -33.41 -2.39
N ALA A 329 10.50 -32.96 -3.52
CA ALA A 329 11.32 -33.76 -4.41
C ALA A 329 12.82 -33.73 -4.08
N SER A 330 13.23 -32.96 -3.06
CA SER A 330 14.64 -32.69 -2.73
C SER A 330 15.42 -32.05 -3.89
N GLU A 331 14.75 -31.22 -4.68
CA GLU A 331 15.32 -30.45 -5.80
C GLU A 331 15.73 -29.04 -5.32
N PRO A 332 16.63 -28.35 -6.05
CA PRO A 332 17.00 -26.97 -5.77
C PRO A 332 15.81 -26.01 -5.89
N GLU A 333 15.82 -24.95 -5.07
CA GLU A 333 14.83 -23.88 -5.15
C GLU A 333 14.87 -23.16 -6.50
N VAL A 334 13.69 -22.78 -6.94
CA VAL A 334 13.48 -22.00 -8.16
C VAL A 334 13.70 -20.52 -7.84
N GLN A 335 14.59 -19.89 -8.59
CA GLN A 335 14.86 -18.46 -8.44
C GLN A 335 14.07 -17.65 -9.47
N LEU A 336 13.28 -16.68 -9.01
CA LEU A 336 12.48 -15.83 -9.90
C LEU A 336 13.36 -15.05 -10.90
N ALA A 337 14.52 -14.57 -10.46
CA ALA A 337 15.45 -13.84 -11.31
C ALA A 337 15.90 -14.66 -12.55
N ASP A 338 16.17 -15.96 -12.36
CA ASP A 338 16.56 -16.84 -13.45
C ASP A 338 15.41 -17.08 -14.43
N LEU A 339 14.19 -17.23 -13.91
CA LEU A 339 12.99 -17.37 -14.73
C LEU A 339 12.69 -16.11 -15.53
N LEU A 340 12.84 -14.93 -14.94
CA LEU A 340 12.68 -13.65 -15.64
C LEU A 340 13.70 -13.47 -16.77
N ALA A 341 14.97 -13.84 -16.51
CA ALA A 341 16.01 -13.79 -17.52
C ALA A 341 15.75 -14.75 -18.70
N GLN A 342 15.19 -15.93 -18.43
CA GLN A 342 14.75 -16.88 -19.46
C GLN A 342 13.51 -16.35 -20.20
N ALA A 343 12.50 -15.87 -19.48
CA ALA A 343 11.26 -15.31 -20.02
C ALA A 343 11.53 -14.14 -20.98
N ALA A 344 12.50 -13.28 -20.67
CA ALA A 344 12.88 -12.16 -21.53
C ALA A 344 13.33 -12.58 -22.94
N ARG A 345 13.82 -13.81 -23.12
CA ARG A 345 14.28 -14.36 -24.41
C ARG A 345 13.19 -15.06 -25.20
N LEU A 346 12.03 -15.30 -24.60
CA LEU A 346 10.91 -15.96 -25.25
C LEU A 346 10.10 -14.96 -26.11
N PRO A 347 9.43 -15.44 -27.16
CA PRO A 347 8.54 -14.60 -27.97
C PRO A 347 7.37 -14.07 -27.11
N VAL A 348 6.75 -13.00 -27.58
CA VAL A 348 5.51 -12.48 -26.97
C VAL A 348 4.41 -13.52 -27.15
N PRO A 349 3.69 -13.91 -26.07
CA PRO A 349 2.63 -14.90 -26.16
C PRO A 349 1.43 -14.36 -26.96
N LEU A 350 0.73 -15.26 -27.64
CA LEU A 350 -0.47 -14.92 -28.42
C LEU A 350 -1.73 -14.75 -27.54
N VAL A 351 -1.75 -15.42 -26.38
CA VAL A 351 -2.87 -15.39 -25.46
C VAL A 351 -2.40 -14.85 -24.11
N LEU A 352 -3.12 -13.88 -23.60
CA LEU A 352 -2.92 -13.29 -22.28
C LEU A 352 -4.05 -13.72 -21.34
N ILE A 353 -3.79 -13.65 -20.05
CA ILE A 353 -4.82 -13.80 -19.01
C ILE A 353 -5.28 -12.42 -18.53
N ASP A 354 -6.47 -12.35 -17.94
CA ASP A 354 -6.86 -11.19 -17.14
C ASP A 354 -6.27 -11.37 -15.72
N PRO A 355 -5.28 -10.55 -15.29
CA PRO A 355 -4.69 -10.69 -13.96
C PRO A 355 -5.67 -10.40 -12.82
N GLN A 356 -6.84 -9.83 -13.12
CA GLN A 356 -7.86 -9.48 -12.15
C GLN A 356 -8.97 -10.55 -12.04
N ASP A 357 -8.87 -11.68 -12.77
CA ASP A 357 -9.81 -12.79 -12.66
C ASP A 357 -9.85 -13.29 -11.20
N GLU A 358 -11.04 -13.45 -10.65
CA GLU A 358 -11.28 -13.92 -9.28
C GLU A 358 -10.58 -15.25 -8.98
N ALA A 359 -10.35 -16.08 -10.01
CA ALA A 359 -9.58 -17.32 -9.89
C ALA A 359 -8.16 -17.10 -9.33
N PHE A 360 -7.62 -15.89 -9.40
CA PHE A 360 -6.27 -15.57 -8.96
C PHE A 360 -6.20 -14.91 -7.56
N LEU A 361 -7.34 -14.63 -6.92
CA LEU A 361 -7.36 -13.96 -5.62
C LEU A 361 -6.83 -14.83 -4.48
N ALA A 362 -7.10 -16.14 -4.51
CA ALA A 362 -6.68 -17.06 -3.47
C ALA A 362 -5.20 -17.51 -3.66
N PRO A 363 -4.42 -17.72 -2.59
CA PRO A 363 -3.07 -18.27 -2.68
C PRO A 363 -3.07 -19.74 -3.10
N GLY A 364 -1.88 -20.25 -3.44
CA GLY A 364 -1.62 -21.67 -3.76
C GLY A 364 -2.04 -22.09 -5.16
N ARG A 365 -1.37 -23.11 -5.72
CA ARG A 365 -1.59 -23.71 -7.03
C ARG A 365 -1.68 -22.71 -8.20
N MET A 366 -1.05 -21.56 -8.08
CA MET A 366 -1.15 -20.47 -9.05
C MET A 366 -0.77 -20.88 -10.48
N PRO A 367 0.31 -21.65 -10.74
CA PRO A 367 0.63 -22.10 -12.09
C PRO A 367 -0.45 -22.94 -12.76
N VAL A 368 -1.17 -23.72 -11.95
CA VAL A 368 -2.27 -24.55 -12.47
C VAL A 368 -3.44 -23.66 -12.90
N ARG A 369 -3.85 -22.72 -12.07
CA ARG A 369 -4.94 -21.77 -12.38
C ARG A 369 -4.62 -20.91 -13.59
N ILE A 370 -3.37 -20.42 -13.71
CA ILE A 370 -2.91 -19.68 -14.90
C ILE A 370 -3.03 -20.54 -16.15
N SER A 371 -2.59 -21.80 -16.10
CA SER A 371 -2.70 -22.73 -17.24
C SER A 371 -4.15 -23.01 -17.63
N GLU A 372 -5.04 -23.16 -16.65
CA GLU A 372 -6.48 -23.32 -16.87
C GLU A 372 -7.08 -22.06 -17.53
N ALA A 373 -6.71 -20.87 -17.08
CA ALA A 373 -7.16 -19.60 -17.64
C ALA A 373 -6.71 -19.43 -19.11
N ILE A 374 -5.47 -19.80 -19.42
CA ILE A 374 -4.93 -19.78 -20.79
C ILE A 374 -5.72 -20.72 -21.69
N ASN A 375 -5.98 -21.95 -21.24
CA ASN A 375 -6.77 -22.92 -21.99
C ASN A 375 -8.22 -22.41 -22.22
N LYS A 376 -8.83 -21.80 -21.19
CA LYS A 376 -10.17 -21.19 -21.29
C LYS A 376 -10.20 -20.03 -22.30
N ALA A 377 -9.09 -19.28 -22.42
CA ALA A 377 -8.94 -18.22 -23.41
C ALA A 377 -8.59 -18.70 -24.83
N GLY A 378 -8.57 -20.02 -25.07
CA GLY A 378 -8.28 -20.62 -26.37
C GLY A 378 -6.80 -20.77 -26.70
N GLY A 379 -5.92 -20.57 -25.73
CA GLY A 379 -4.47 -20.81 -25.85
C GLY A 379 -4.09 -22.25 -25.49
N THR A 380 -2.80 -22.52 -25.55
CA THR A 380 -2.20 -23.77 -25.06
C THR A 380 -1.48 -23.50 -23.76
N ALA A 381 -1.72 -24.33 -22.74
CA ALA A 381 -1.03 -24.24 -21.47
C ALA A 381 0.50 -24.25 -21.69
N PRO A 382 1.27 -23.40 -20.97
CA PRO A 382 2.72 -23.34 -21.11
C PRO A 382 3.35 -24.65 -20.63
N GLU A 383 4.33 -25.14 -21.38
CA GLU A 383 5.08 -26.37 -21.03
C GLU A 383 6.18 -26.07 -20.01
N GLY A 384 6.71 -24.85 -20.02
CA GLY A 384 7.84 -24.44 -19.18
C GLY A 384 7.50 -23.33 -18.17
N ARG A 385 8.23 -23.32 -17.03
CA ARG A 385 8.08 -22.28 -15.99
C ARG A 385 8.36 -20.88 -16.54
N ALA A 386 9.40 -20.72 -17.37
CA ALA A 386 9.74 -19.44 -17.99
C ALA A 386 8.68 -18.92 -18.96
N GLU A 387 8.01 -19.83 -19.69
CA GLU A 387 6.91 -19.48 -20.59
C GLU A 387 5.70 -18.96 -19.79
N LEU A 388 5.36 -19.62 -18.68
CA LEU A 388 4.31 -19.17 -17.78
C LEU A 388 4.64 -17.77 -17.22
N ILE A 389 5.87 -17.55 -16.74
CA ILE A 389 6.33 -16.24 -16.26
C ILE A 389 6.24 -15.19 -17.36
N ARG A 390 6.58 -15.53 -18.61
CA ARG A 390 6.44 -14.62 -19.74
C ARG A 390 4.99 -14.19 -19.96
N ILE A 391 4.03 -15.12 -19.90
CA ILE A 391 2.61 -14.83 -20.04
C ILE A 391 2.14 -13.92 -18.91
N VAL A 392 2.54 -14.19 -17.67
CA VAL A 392 2.17 -13.35 -16.52
C VAL A 392 2.70 -11.92 -16.70
N ILE A 393 3.98 -11.75 -17.06
CA ILE A 393 4.56 -10.41 -17.26
C ILE A 393 3.85 -9.64 -18.37
N GLU A 394 3.58 -10.27 -19.50
CA GLU A 394 2.86 -9.61 -20.61
C GLU A 394 1.43 -9.23 -20.21
N SER A 395 0.76 -10.09 -19.46
CA SER A 395 -0.59 -9.83 -18.96
C SER A 395 -0.62 -8.67 -17.95
N LEU A 396 0.34 -8.63 -17.01
CA LEU A 396 0.50 -7.52 -16.07
C LEU A 396 0.81 -6.21 -16.80
N ALA A 397 1.76 -6.23 -17.73
CA ALA A 397 2.13 -5.04 -18.49
C ALA A 397 0.94 -4.48 -19.31
N ALA A 398 0.15 -5.37 -19.93
CA ALA A 398 -1.05 -4.98 -20.67
C ALA A 398 -2.12 -4.38 -19.73
N SER A 399 -2.34 -4.97 -18.57
CA SER A 399 -3.25 -4.44 -17.55
C SER A 399 -2.78 -3.07 -17.06
N PHE A 400 -1.51 -2.92 -16.70
CA PHE A 400 -0.93 -1.66 -16.24
C PHE A 400 -1.07 -0.55 -17.27
N ALA A 401 -0.72 -0.82 -18.52
CA ALA A 401 -0.85 0.14 -19.62
C ALA A 401 -2.32 0.57 -19.83
N ALA A 402 -3.24 -0.38 -19.86
CA ALA A 402 -4.66 -0.11 -20.03
C ALA A 402 -5.24 0.73 -18.87
N GLN A 403 -4.91 0.37 -17.61
CA GLN A 403 -5.41 1.10 -16.46
C GLN A 403 -4.79 2.50 -16.34
N ALA A 404 -3.52 2.70 -16.72
CA ALA A 404 -2.89 4.02 -16.73
C ALA A 404 -3.57 4.96 -17.75
N HIS A 405 -3.86 4.48 -18.94
CA HIS A 405 -4.61 5.24 -19.95
C HIS A 405 -6.04 5.54 -19.49
N GLU A 406 -6.72 4.57 -18.88
CA GLU A 406 -8.09 4.77 -18.39
C GLU A 406 -8.13 5.77 -17.22
N ALA A 407 -7.15 5.73 -16.31
CA ALA A 407 -7.01 6.72 -15.24
C ALA A 407 -6.83 8.14 -15.81
N ALA A 408 -5.95 8.32 -16.78
CA ALA A 408 -5.71 9.59 -17.45
C ALA A 408 -6.96 10.09 -18.19
N ARG A 409 -7.61 9.21 -18.96
CA ARG A 409 -8.85 9.52 -19.69
C ARG A 409 -9.97 9.99 -18.76
N LEU A 410 -10.20 9.27 -17.66
CA LEU A 410 -11.22 9.64 -16.65
C LEU A 410 -10.80 10.90 -15.88
N GLY A 411 -9.51 11.12 -15.68
CA GLY A 411 -8.92 12.33 -15.11
C GLY A 411 -8.92 13.53 -16.05
N GLY A 412 -9.27 13.34 -17.33
CA GLY A 412 -9.46 14.42 -18.31
C GLY A 412 -8.19 14.91 -19.02
N PHE A 413 -7.16 14.06 -19.16
CA PHE A 413 -5.92 14.42 -19.85
C PHE A 413 -5.33 13.26 -20.66
N ASP A 414 -4.39 13.57 -21.55
CA ASP A 414 -3.61 12.57 -22.29
C ASP A 414 -2.39 12.15 -21.47
N LEU A 415 -2.16 10.85 -21.38
CA LEU A 415 -1.03 10.27 -20.64
C LEU A 415 0.29 10.56 -21.34
N GLU A 416 1.26 11.15 -20.61
CA GLU A 416 2.58 11.48 -21.15
C GLU A 416 3.68 10.49 -20.73
N ASP A 417 3.63 9.99 -19.51
CA ASP A 417 4.57 9.00 -18.96
C ASP A 417 3.95 8.18 -17.82
N ILE A 418 4.64 7.10 -17.44
CA ILE A 418 4.27 6.22 -16.34
C ILE A 418 5.48 6.06 -15.40
N HIS A 419 5.26 6.19 -14.10
CA HIS A 419 6.27 5.92 -13.07
C HIS A 419 5.94 4.62 -12.34
N ILE A 420 6.83 3.60 -12.46
CA ILE A 420 6.69 2.34 -11.72
C ILE A 420 7.61 2.38 -10.51
N VAL A 421 7.03 2.28 -9.31
CA VAL A 421 7.74 2.32 -8.02
C VAL A 421 7.52 1.03 -7.23
N GLY A 422 8.29 0.84 -6.15
CA GLY A 422 8.23 -0.37 -5.35
C GLY A 422 9.01 -1.53 -5.97
N GLY A 423 8.82 -2.74 -5.44
CA GLY A 423 9.56 -3.93 -5.87
C GLY A 423 9.43 -4.27 -7.35
N GLY A 424 8.28 -3.99 -7.96
CA GLY A 424 8.02 -4.22 -9.39
C GLY A 424 8.88 -3.38 -10.33
N SER A 425 9.39 -2.23 -9.86
CA SER A 425 10.30 -1.36 -10.64
C SER A 425 11.64 -2.01 -10.97
N GLN A 426 12.00 -3.10 -10.27
CA GLN A 426 13.20 -3.88 -10.55
C GLN A 426 13.03 -4.84 -11.74
N GLY A 427 11.78 -5.06 -12.17
CA GLY A 427 11.45 -5.97 -13.28
C GLY A 427 11.67 -5.32 -14.65
N GLU A 428 12.88 -5.37 -15.19
CA GLU A 428 13.23 -4.75 -16.50
C GLU A 428 12.25 -5.14 -17.61
N LEU A 429 11.90 -6.44 -17.71
CA LEU A 429 10.94 -6.93 -18.69
C LEU A 429 9.55 -6.32 -18.49
N LEU A 430 9.06 -6.25 -17.24
CA LEU A 430 7.75 -5.64 -16.92
C LEU A 430 7.73 -4.16 -17.29
N CYS A 431 8.76 -3.40 -16.89
CA CYS A 431 8.86 -1.97 -17.18
C CYS A 431 8.92 -1.68 -18.68
N GLN A 432 9.76 -2.42 -19.43
CA GLN A 432 9.85 -2.26 -20.88
C GLN A 432 8.54 -2.62 -21.59
N ARG A 433 7.92 -3.75 -21.21
CA ARG A 433 6.66 -4.17 -21.84
C ARG A 433 5.51 -3.22 -21.52
N THR A 434 5.51 -2.63 -20.31
CA THR A 434 4.54 -1.57 -19.96
C THR A 434 4.75 -0.35 -20.85
N ALA A 435 5.99 0.10 -21.07
CA ALA A 435 6.28 1.22 -21.96
C ALA A 435 5.84 0.93 -23.40
N ASP A 436 6.15 -0.26 -23.93
CA ASP A 436 5.81 -0.67 -25.29
C ASP A 436 4.29 -0.68 -25.51
N LEU A 437 3.54 -1.23 -24.55
CA LEU A 437 2.08 -1.38 -24.64
C LEU A 437 1.35 -0.06 -24.36
N ALA A 438 1.84 0.73 -23.41
CA ALA A 438 1.29 2.07 -23.13
C ALA A 438 1.68 3.10 -24.21
N ARG A 439 2.73 2.86 -24.99
CA ARG A 439 3.28 3.78 -26.00
C ARG A 439 3.75 5.12 -25.44
N VAL A 440 4.04 5.15 -24.16
CA VAL A 440 4.64 6.29 -23.45
C VAL A 440 5.86 5.83 -22.67
N PRO A 441 6.80 6.72 -22.34
CA PRO A 441 7.95 6.36 -21.51
C PRO A 441 7.52 5.81 -20.14
N VAL A 442 8.33 4.86 -19.62
CA VAL A 442 8.23 4.39 -18.24
C VAL A 442 9.50 4.74 -17.49
N VAL A 443 9.35 5.36 -16.32
CA VAL A 443 10.42 5.65 -15.37
C VAL A 443 10.29 4.69 -14.21
N ALA A 444 11.31 3.87 -13.96
CA ALA A 444 11.29 2.85 -12.90
C ALA A 444 12.15 3.26 -11.70
N GLY A 445 11.59 3.16 -10.50
CA GLY A 445 12.18 3.50 -9.21
C GLY A 445 11.52 4.71 -8.55
N PRO A 446 11.77 4.90 -7.24
CA PRO A 446 12.57 4.06 -6.34
C PRO A 446 11.90 2.75 -5.91
N VAL A 447 12.73 1.81 -5.46
CA VAL A 447 12.25 0.51 -4.92
C VAL A 447 11.62 0.70 -3.55
N GLU A 448 12.31 1.40 -2.66
CA GLU A 448 11.86 1.66 -1.27
C GLU A 448 11.03 2.96 -1.21
N CYS A 449 10.04 3.08 -2.10
CA CYS A 449 9.29 4.33 -2.31
C CYS A 449 8.44 4.70 -1.10
N THR A 450 7.81 3.73 -0.45
CA THR A 450 6.97 3.93 0.75
C THR A 450 7.77 4.49 1.90
N ALA A 451 8.84 3.81 2.31
CA ALA A 451 9.71 4.29 3.38
C ALA A 451 10.32 5.67 3.06
N LEU A 452 10.67 5.91 1.79
CA LEU A 452 11.17 7.22 1.34
C LEU A 452 10.12 8.32 1.50
N GLY A 453 8.87 8.06 1.15
CA GLY A 453 7.77 9.01 1.32
C GLY A 453 7.50 9.34 2.78
N ASN A 454 7.46 8.32 3.64
CA ASN A 454 7.34 8.49 5.09
C ASN A 454 8.47 9.40 5.63
N VAL A 455 9.72 9.08 5.30
CA VAL A 455 10.91 9.88 5.69
C VAL A 455 10.79 11.32 5.20
N LEU A 456 10.42 11.55 3.94
CA LEU A 456 10.31 12.88 3.35
C LEU A 456 9.23 13.73 4.02
N VAL A 457 8.07 13.15 4.35
CA VAL A 457 7.00 13.85 5.08
C VAL A 457 7.49 14.29 6.45
N GLN A 458 8.18 13.40 7.19
CA GLN A 458 8.76 13.73 8.49
C GLN A 458 9.83 14.84 8.38
N LEU A 459 10.80 14.71 7.45
CA LEU A 459 11.85 15.69 7.24
C LEU A 459 11.28 17.07 6.89
N ARG A 460 10.23 17.14 6.06
CA ARG A 460 9.55 18.39 5.71
C ARG A 460 8.88 19.04 6.92
N SER A 461 8.33 18.25 7.85
CA SER A 461 7.63 18.75 9.03
C SER A 461 8.58 19.27 10.14
N LEU A 462 9.85 18.91 10.10
CA LEU A 462 10.85 19.38 11.07
C LEU A 462 11.22 20.83 10.78
N PRO A 463 11.44 21.69 11.82
CA PRO A 463 11.75 23.11 11.65
C PRO A 463 12.96 23.40 10.75
N GLN A 464 13.90 22.46 10.70
CA GLN A 464 15.15 22.61 9.93
C GLN A 464 15.05 21.99 8.52
N GLY A 465 13.97 21.28 8.23
CA GLY A 465 13.75 20.56 6.95
C GLY A 465 12.82 21.29 5.98
N ALA A 466 11.94 22.17 6.48
CA ALA A 466 10.88 22.80 5.69
C ALA A 466 11.40 23.45 4.40
N ASP A 467 12.45 24.26 4.50
CA ASP A 467 13.03 24.97 3.35
C ASP A 467 13.84 24.08 2.39
N GLN A 468 14.24 22.87 2.83
CA GLN A 468 15.11 21.97 2.06
C GLN A 468 14.35 20.84 1.37
N VAL A 469 13.13 20.54 1.85
CA VAL A 469 12.28 19.44 1.40
C VAL A 469 10.93 19.96 0.90
N ASP A 470 10.86 21.21 0.47
CA ASP A 470 9.64 21.83 -0.03
C ASP A 470 9.11 21.10 -1.28
N ASP A 471 9.99 20.79 -2.25
CA ASP A 471 9.67 19.89 -3.37
C ASP A 471 10.20 18.48 -3.11
N LEU A 472 9.35 17.62 -2.53
CA LEU A 472 9.68 16.22 -2.23
C LEU A 472 10.19 15.47 -3.45
N ARG A 473 9.56 15.67 -4.60
CA ARG A 473 9.90 14.95 -5.84
C ARG A 473 11.23 15.39 -6.42
N ALA A 474 11.58 16.66 -6.29
CA ALA A 474 12.91 17.13 -6.66
C ALA A 474 14.00 16.51 -5.77
N VAL A 475 13.73 16.35 -4.48
CA VAL A 475 14.64 15.64 -3.57
C VAL A 475 14.78 14.18 -3.98
N VAL A 476 13.66 13.48 -4.26
CA VAL A 476 13.70 12.08 -4.73
C VAL A 476 14.54 11.95 -5.99
N ARG A 477 14.28 12.75 -7.02
CA ARG A 477 15.05 12.72 -8.28
C ARG A 477 16.56 12.89 -8.10
N ARG A 478 17.01 13.63 -7.07
CA ARG A 478 18.43 13.77 -6.74
C ARG A 478 18.99 12.62 -5.90
N SER A 479 18.13 11.92 -5.16
CA SER A 479 18.53 10.94 -4.14
C SER A 479 18.64 9.53 -4.68
N VAL A 480 17.82 9.16 -5.69
CA VAL A 480 17.69 7.78 -6.14
C VAL A 480 18.12 7.61 -7.58
N PHE A 481 18.51 6.37 -7.92
CA PHE A 481 18.73 5.98 -9.30
C PHE A 481 17.40 5.63 -9.96
N LEU A 482 17.11 6.25 -11.09
CA LEU A 482 15.94 5.99 -11.91
C LEU A 482 16.37 5.36 -13.24
N ARG A 483 15.55 4.46 -13.79
CA ARG A 483 15.76 3.86 -15.11
C ARG A 483 14.64 4.26 -16.04
N ASP A 484 15.01 4.70 -17.24
CA ASP A 484 14.07 5.10 -18.28
C ASP A 484 13.90 3.98 -19.30
N TYR A 485 12.65 3.66 -19.61
CA TYR A 485 12.27 2.70 -20.66
C TYR A 485 11.45 3.43 -21.72
N GLN A 486 12.01 3.51 -22.93
CA GLN A 486 11.33 4.11 -24.08
C GLN A 486 10.53 3.04 -24.82
N PRO A 487 9.31 3.35 -25.30
CA PRO A 487 8.52 2.41 -26.10
C PRO A 487 9.25 2.03 -27.39
N VAL A 488 9.37 0.73 -27.65
CA VAL A 488 10.01 0.20 -28.88
C VAL A 488 8.94 0.02 -29.95
N GLY A 489 9.23 0.45 -31.17
CA GLY A 489 8.35 0.29 -32.34
C GLY A 489 7.37 1.43 -32.59
N VAL A 490 7.37 2.48 -31.76
CA VAL A 490 6.63 3.72 -32.05
C VAL A 490 7.53 4.63 -32.88
N LEU A 491 7.20 4.78 -34.18
CA LEU A 491 7.79 5.85 -34.99
C LEU A 491 7.37 7.18 -34.35
N LYS A 492 8.34 8.01 -33.91
CA LYS A 492 8.03 9.38 -33.51
C LYS A 492 7.28 10.06 -34.65
N PRO A 493 6.13 10.71 -34.41
CA PRO A 493 5.56 11.59 -35.41
C PRO A 493 6.62 12.64 -35.76
N ALA A 494 6.83 12.83 -37.06
CA ALA A 494 7.81 13.75 -37.63
C ALA A 494 7.50 15.20 -37.29
#